data_65a129d10bd02b34a780f4c71dc42f7b
#
_entry.id   65a129d10bd02b34a780f4c71dc42f7b
#
_cell.length_a   1.000
_cell.length_b   1.000
_cell.length_c   1.000
_cell.angle_alpha   90.00
_cell.angle_beta   90.00
_cell.angle_gamma   90.00
#
_symmetry.space_group_name_H-M   'P 1'
#
loop_
_entity.id
_entity.type
_entity.pdbx_description
1 polymer ?
#
loop_
_entity_poly.entity_id
_entity_poly.type
_entity_poly.pdbx_seq_one_letter_code
_entity_poly.pdbx_strand_id
1 'polypeptide(L)'
;MKTAIVAGCRTPFLRSGSEFADLPAIELGKVAVREALARSGLRGEDVDHLVYGTVVHDTQAPNIAREVGLAVLPKTVPAVTVSRACSSANQAITDGTTLIEVGQATGVLAGMG
;
A
#
# COMPACT_ATOMS: atom_id res chain seq x y z
N MET A 1 -20.23 8.79 4.16
CA MET A 1 -19.75 7.75 5.11
C MET A 1 -18.47 8.23 5.75
N LYS A 2 -18.30 7.97 7.03
CA LYS A 2 -17.07 8.36 7.74
C LYS A 2 -16.01 7.29 7.58
N THR A 3 -14.75 7.71 7.48
CA THR A 3 -13.60 6.82 7.36
C THR A 3 -12.82 6.77 8.67
N ALA A 4 -12.32 5.61 9.04
CA ALA A 4 -11.46 5.42 10.20
C ALA A 4 -10.17 4.73 9.80
N ILE A 5 -9.07 5.11 10.42
CA ILE A 5 -7.80 4.39 10.33
C ILE A 5 -7.79 3.35 11.46
N VAL A 6 -7.74 2.07 11.08
CA VAL A 6 -7.86 0.97 12.05
C VAL A 6 -6.53 0.30 12.39
N ALA A 7 -5.52 0.45 11.54
CA ALA A 7 -4.19 -0.11 11.78
C ALA A 7 -3.16 0.58 10.88
N GLY A 8 -1.91 0.42 11.23
CA GLY A 8 -0.80 0.90 10.42
C GLY A 8 0.51 0.27 10.86
N CYS A 9 1.48 0.30 9.97
CA CYS A 9 2.84 -0.17 10.25
C CYS A 9 3.82 0.43 9.25
N ARG A 10 5.07 0.25 9.49
CA ARG A 10 6.15 0.56 8.55
C ARG A 10 7.28 -0.44 8.71
N THR A 11 8.11 -0.55 7.69
CA THR A 11 9.39 -1.25 7.82
C THR A 11 10.34 -0.45 8.69
N PRO A 12 11.40 -1.06 9.25
CA PRO A 12 12.39 -0.32 10.01
C PRO A 12 13.00 0.84 9.21
N PHE A 13 13.28 1.93 9.90
CA PHE A 13 13.91 3.09 9.29
C PHE A 13 15.42 2.90 9.34
N LEU A 14 16.00 2.41 8.24
CA LEU A 14 17.40 2.04 8.16
C LEU A 14 18.19 3.01 7.29
N ARG A 15 19.48 3.07 7.57
CA ARG A 15 20.42 3.87 6.77
C ARG A 15 20.52 3.29 5.35
N SER A 16 20.52 4.16 4.35
CA SER A 16 20.72 3.76 2.95
C SER A 16 22.06 3.01 2.79
N GLY A 17 22.01 1.94 2.00
CA GLY A 17 23.18 1.09 1.76
C GLY A 17 23.53 0.14 2.89
N SER A 18 22.66 0.01 3.91
CA SER A 18 22.87 -0.92 5.03
C SER A 18 22.07 -2.23 4.83
N GLU A 19 21.30 -2.67 5.83
CA GLU A 19 20.67 -4.00 5.84
C GLU A 19 19.65 -4.20 4.70
N PHE A 20 19.05 -3.13 4.16
CA PHE A 20 18.09 -3.23 3.06
C PHE A 20 18.72 -3.03 1.68
N ALA A 21 20.05 -2.94 1.59
CA ALA A 21 20.73 -2.62 0.32
C ALA A 21 20.35 -3.57 -0.82
N ASP A 22 20.14 -4.84 -0.53
CA ASP A 22 19.86 -5.87 -1.52
C ASP A 22 18.37 -6.21 -1.64
N LEU A 23 17.49 -5.47 -0.95
CA LEU A 23 16.05 -5.71 -0.99
C LEU A 23 15.38 -4.75 -1.98
N PRO A 24 14.69 -5.29 -3.00
CA PRO A 24 13.88 -4.44 -3.89
C PRO A 24 12.73 -3.80 -3.14
N ALA A 25 12.27 -2.64 -3.63
CA ALA A 25 11.13 -1.95 -3.05
C ALA A 25 9.87 -2.83 -2.98
N ILE A 26 9.65 -3.69 -3.98
CA ILE A 26 8.53 -4.63 -3.99
C ILE A 26 8.56 -5.54 -2.75
N GLU A 27 9.71 -6.08 -2.39
CA GLU A 27 9.83 -6.99 -1.24
C GLU A 27 9.53 -6.28 0.07
N LEU A 28 10.01 -5.05 0.23
CA LEU A 28 9.69 -4.22 1.39
C LEU A 28 8.19 -3.89 1.43
N GLY A 29 7.60 -3.59 0.28
CA GLY A 29 6.16 -3.33 0.17
C GLY A 29 5.32 -4.53 0.56
N LYS A 30 5.69 -5.73 0.13
CA LYS A 30 4.99 -6.97 0.50
C LYS A 30 4.99 -7.18 2.02
N VAL A 31 6.13 -6.94 2.67
CA VAL A 31 6.24 -7.07 4.13
C VAL A 31 5.32 -6.09 4.83
N ALA A 32 5.35 -4.83 4.43
CA ALA A 32 4.54 -3.78 5.07
C ALA A 32 3.04 -4.02 4.87
N VAL A 33 2.62 -4.36 3.66
CA VAL A 33 1.20 -4.60 3.36
C VAL A 33 0.69 -5.84 4.09
N ARG A 34 1.48 -6.92 4.10
CA ARG A 34 1.12 -8.13 4.84
C ARG A 34 0.94 -7.87 6.32
N GLU A 35 1.85 -7.10 6.92
CA GLU A 35 1.80 -6.77 8.34
C GLU A 35 0.64 -5.84 8.68
N ALA A 36 0.37 -4.83 7.84
CA ALA A 36 -0.76 -3.95 8.04
C ALA A 36 -2.08 -4.72 8.01
N LEU A 37 -2.22 -5.64 7.07
CA LEU A 37 -3.40 -6.50 6.97
C LEU A 37 -3.55 -7.36 8.23
N ALA A 38 -2.47 -7.98 8.69
CA ALA A 38 -2.48 -8.81 9.89
C ALA A 38 -2.89 -8.01 11.13
N ARG A 39 -2.34 -6.80 11.30
CA ARG A 39 -2.66 -5.93 12.44
C ARG A 39 -4.09 -5.42 12.42
N SER A 40 -4.67 -5.27 11.24
CA SER A 40 -6.05 -4.80 11.10
C SER A 40 -7.08 -5.83 11.58
N GLY A 41 -6.70 -7.10 11.63
CA GLY A 41 -7.65 -8.19 11.87
C GLY A 41 -8.56 -8.50 10.69
N LEU A 42 -8.39 -7.81 9.56
CA LEU A 42 -9.15 -8.05 8.34
C LEU A 42 -8.52 -9.19 7.54
N ARG A 43 -9.34 -9.83 6.72
CA ARG A 43 -8.87 -10.81 5.74
C ARG A 43 -8.60 -10.12 4.40
N GLY A 44 -7.84 -10.75 3.52
CA GLY A 44 -7.62 -10.22 2.18
C GLY A 44 -8.91 -9.94 1.43
N GLU A 45 -9.93 -10.77 1.64
CA GLU A 45 -11.24 -10.63 1.02
C GLU A 45 -12.01 -9.38 1.48
N ASP A 46 -11.64 -8.82 2.63
CA ASP A 46 -12.26 -7.60 3.17
C ASP A 46 -11.65 -6.33 2.59
N VAL A 47 -10.57 -6.47 1.81
CA VAL A 47 -9.89 -5.33 1.18
C VAL A 47 -10.45 -5.15 -0.23
N ASP A 48 -11.00 -3.98 -0.49
CA ASP A 48 -11.61 -3.66 -1.77
C ASP A 48 -10.63 -2.98 -2.73
N HIS A 49 -9.58 -2.35 -2.20
CA HIS A 49 -8.64 -1.59 -3.01
C HIS A 49 -7.30 -1.44 -2.29
N LEU A 50 -6.22 -1.42 -3.06
CA LEU A 50 -4.88 -1.05 -2.60
C LEU A 50 -4.46 0.23 -3.32
N VAL A 51 -4.18 1.29 -2.58
CA VAL A 51 -3.63 2.54 -3.11
C VAL A 51 -2.22 2.70 -2.55
N TYR A 52 -1.23 2.77 -3.43
CA TYR A 52 0.16 2.69 -3.02
C TYR A 52 0.98 3.76 -3.72
N GLY A 53 1.72 4.54 -2.95
CA GLY A 53 2.55 5.61 -3.48
C GLY A 53 3.97 5.16 -3.78
N THR A 54 4.58 5.76 -4.79
CA THR A 54 6.01 5.59 -5.05
C THR A 54 6.59 6.90 -5.59
N VAL A 55 7.87 7.13 -5.31
CA VAL A 55 8.60 8.31 -5.77
C VAL A 55 9.57 7.92 -6.88
N VAL A 56 10.36 6.88 -6.68
CA VAL A 56 11.32 6.39 -7.66
C VAL A 56 10.70 5.18 -8.35
N HIS A 57 10.25 5.40 -9.58
CA HIS A 57 9.55 4.37 -10.34
C HIS A 57 10.53 3.35 -10.91
N ASP A 58 10.22 2.07 -10.71
CA ASP A 58 10.91 0.97 -11.35
C ASP A 58 10.27 0.73 -12.71
N THR A 59 11.06 0.82 -13.77
CA THR A 59 10.57 0.60 -15.15
C THR A 59 10.08 -0.83 -15.37
N GLN A 60 10.55 -1.78 -14.57
CA GLN A 60 10.11 -3.18 -14.65
C GLN A 60 8.86 -3.45 -13.81
N ALA A 61 8.43 -2.51 -12.98
CA ALA A 61 7.23 -2.61 -12.17
C ALA A 61 6.48 -1.27 -12.19
N PRO A 62 5.93 -0.89 -13.37
CA PRO A 62 5.30 0.44 -13.52
C PRO A 62 4.09 0.63 -12.60
N ASN A 63 3.41 -0.45 -12.21
CA ASN A 63 2.39 -0.40 -11.17
C ASN A 63 2.84 -1.28 -10.00
N ILE A 64 3.70 -0.74 -9.16
CA ILE A 64 4.23 -1.47 -8.01
C ILE A 64 3.11 -1.90 -7.03
N ALA A 65 2.05 -1.11 -6.93
CA ALA A 65 0.89 -1.48 -6.11
C ALA A 65 0.30 -2.82 -6.55
N ARG A 66 0.15 -3.02 -7.86
CA ARG A 66 -0.38 -4.28 -8.40
C ARG A 66 0.56 -5.45 -8.10
N GLU A 67 1.87 -5.26 -8.24
CA GLU A 67 2.84 -6.30 -7.95
C GLU A 67 2.81 -6.71 -6.47
N VAL A 68 2.74 -5.75 -5.57
CA VAL A 68 2.61 -6.01 -4.13
C VAL A 68 1.26 -6.68 -3.84
N GLY A 69 0.19 -6.17 -4.42
CA GLY A 69 -1.16 -6.68 -4.22
C GLY A 69 -1.31 -8.14 -4.66
N LEU A 70 -0.74 -8.51 -5.80
CA LEU A 70 -0.78 -9.90 -6.29
C LEU A 70 -0.12 -10.90 -5.34
N ALA A 71 0.87 -10.43 -4.57
CA ALA A 71 1.59 -11.30 -3.62
C ALA A 71 0.87 -11.46 -2.28
N VAL A 72 0.05 -10.51 -1.87
CA VAL A 72 -0.50 -10.44 -0.51
C VAL A 72 -2.02 -10.53 -0.48
N LEU A 73 -2.70 -10.03 -1.51
CA LEU A 73 -4.15 -9.91 -1.57
C LEU A 73 -4.74 -10.84 -2.63
N PRO A 74 -6.05 -11.11 -2.58
CA PRO A 74 -6.72 -11.81 -3.68
C PRO A 74 -6.49 -11.09 -5.02
N LYS A 75 -6.41 -11.86 -6.08
CA LYS A 75 -6.14 -11.33 -7.44
C LYS A 75 -7.21 -10.36 -7.93
N THR A 76 -8.38 -10.41 -7.33
CA THR A 76 -9.53 -9.56 -7.69
C THR A 76 -9.43 -8.15 -7.10
N VAL A 77 -8.52 -7.92 -6.14
CA VAL A 77 -8.37 -6.60 -5.51
C VAL A 77 -7.62 -5.67 -6.46
N PRO A 78 -8.26 -4.59 -6.92
CA PRO A 78 -7.58 -3.62 -7.77
C PRO A 78 -6.53 -2.85 -6.98
N ALA A 79 -5.46 -2.46 -7.67
CA ALA A 79 -4.37 -1.73 -7.07
C ALA A 79 -3.91 -0.62 -8.00
N VAL A 80 -3.69 0.56 -7.45
CA VAL A 80 -3.24 1.73 -8.19
C VAL A 80 -2.01 2.33 -7.51
N THR A 81 -1.05 2.73 -8.33
CA THR A 81 0.13 3.45 -7.88
C THR A 81 -0.05 4.93 -8.12
N VAL A 82 0.18 5.73 -7.09
CA VAL A 82 0.06 7.19 -7.15
C VAL A 82 1.41 7.84 -6.85
N SER A 83 1.62 9.04 -7.36
CA SER A 83 2.83 9.80 -7.05
C SER A 83 2.51 11.28 -6.87
N ARG A 84 2.91 11.79 -5.72
CA ARG A 84 3.02 13.23 -5.41
C ARG A 84 4.35 13.46 -4.72
N ALA A 85 5.42 12.90 -5.29
CA ALA A 85 6.75 12.94 -4.70
C ALA A 85 6.70 12.54 -3.20
N CYS A 86 7.26 13.32 -2.30
CA CYS A 86 7.32 12.99 -0.88
C CYS A 86 5.94 12.92 -0.19
N SER A 87 4.88 13.45 -0.81
CA SER A 87 3.51 13.41 -0.27
C SER A 87 2.69 12.22 -0.78
N SER A 88 3.32 11.24 -1.42
CA SER A 88 2.61 10.13 -2.06
C SER A 88 1.85 9.27 -1.06
N ALA A 89 2.38 9.04 0.14
CA ALA A 89 1.67 8.29 1.18
C ALA A 89 0.40 9.03 1.61
N ASN A 90 0.48 10.34 1.81
CA ASN A 90 -0.68 11.15 2.17
C ASN A 90 -1.72 11.11 1.05
N GLN A 91 -1.29 11.18 -0.21
CA GLN A 91 -2.20 11.08 -1.35
C GLN A 91 -2.89 9.71 -1.40
N ALA A 92 -2.15 8.63 -1.14
CA ALA A 92 -2.73 7.29 -1.11
C ALA A 92 -3.83 7.19 -0.04
N ILE A 93 -3.59 7.73 1.15
CA ILE A 93 -4.58 7.74 2.23
C ILE A 93 -5.79 8.58 1.86
N THR A 94 -5.58 9.74 1.25
CA THR A 94 -6.66 10.62 0.78
C THR A 94 -7.52 9.92 -0.27
N ASP A 95 -6.90 9.28 -1.25
CA ASP A 95 -7.61 8.57 -2.30
C ASP A 95 -8.41 7.39 -1.73
N GLY A 96 -7.80 6.63 -0.79
CA GLY A 96 -8.49 5.55 -0.10
C GLY A 96 -9.70 6.05 0.71
N THR A 97 -9.54 7.16 1.40
CA THR A 97 -10.62 7.81 2.14
C THR A 97 -11.76 8.20 1.22
N THR A 98 -11.44 8.79 0.07
CA THR A 98 -12.44 9.19 -0.92
C THR A 98 -13.22 7.98 -1.44
N LEU A 99 -12.56 6.87 -1.74
CA LEU A 99 -13.22 5.65 -2.19
C LEU A 99 -14.25 5.15 -1.17
N ILE A 100 -13.92 5.22 0.12
CA ILE A 100 -14.83 4.82 1.19
C ILE A 100 -15.98 5.82 1.31
N GLU A 101 -15.70 7.11 1.30
CA GLU A 101 -16.71 8.15 1.48
C GLU A 101 -17.75 8.17 0.37
N VAL A 102 -17.35 7.86 -0.87
CA VAL A 102 -18.28 7.80 -2.00
C VAL A 102 -18.94 6.43 -2.15
N GLY A 103 -18.64 5.48 -1.28
CA GLY A 103 -19.29 4.16 -1.26
C GLY A 103 -18.72 3.16 -2.25
N GLN A 104 -17.55 3.41 -2.84
CA GLN A 104 -16.90 2.49 -3.77
C GLN A 104 -16.06 1.43 -3.08
N ALA A 105 -15.76 1.61 -1.81
CA ALA A 105 -15.00 0.65 -1.02
C ALA A 105 -15.44 0.71 0.44
N THR A 106 -15.26 -0.39 1.15
CA THR A 106 -15.45 -0.46 2.61
C THR A 106 -14.14 -0.67 3.34
N GLY A 107 -13.15 -1.27 2.70
CA GLY A 107 -11.82 -1.47 3.25
C GLY A 107 -10.75 -1.16 2.20
N VAL A 108 -9.79 -0.31 2.57
CA VAL A 108 -8.70 0.11 1.70
C VAL A 108 -7.38 -0.01 2.44
N LEU A 109 -6.38 -0.57 1.78
CA LEU A 109 -4.99 -0.46 2.20
C LEU A 109 -4.35 0.70 1.46
N ALA A 110 -3.68 1.58 2.20
CA ALA A 110 -3.04 2.75 1.63
C ALA A 110 -1.65 2.95 2.24
N GLY A 111 -0.67 3.24 1.40
CA GLY A 111 0.70 3.44 1.87
C GLY A 111 1.63 3.87 0.76
N MET A 112 2.94 3.73 1.00
CA MET A 112 3.94 4.01 -0.03
C MET A 112 5.23 3.21 0.21
N GLY A 113 5.98 3.06 -0.87
CA GLY A 113 7.31 2.48 -0.87
C GLY A 113 8.13 2.88 -2.07
#